data_00aea0249dffe4af7936da954a0c1f3d
#
_entry.id   00aea0249dffe4af7936da954a0c1f3d
#
_cell.length_a   1.000
_cell.length_b   1.000
_cell.length_c   1.000
_cell.angle_alpha   90.00
_cell.angle_beta   90.00
_cell.angle_gamma   90.00
#
_symmetry.space_group_name_H-M   'P 1'
#
loop_
_entity.id
_entity.type
_entity.pdbx_description
1 polymer ?
#
loop_
_entity_poly.entity_id
_entity_poly.type
_entity_poly.pdbx_seq_one_letter_code
_entity_poly.pdbx_strand_id
1 'polypeptide(L)'
;MKQTPLPSDPNKPRNLSGVQFRYFPSERSGVHEMQAIAPEAPNKNSSSGKGQVVGTLQWDSKSGDVNWVRAQHDYRGLGIATTLWEKANKLSADTGIKAPVHSKHRTDAGEAWAHKVGGTIPKRSPFELP
;
A
#
# COMPACT_ATOMS: atom_id res chain seq x y z
N MET A 1 -28.52 -20.27 4.37
CA MET A 1 -28.06 -20.47 2.99
C MET A 1 -26.81 -19.66 2.75
N LYS A 2 -25.75 -20.32 2.34
CA LYS A 2 -24.53 -19.57 2.01
C LYS A 2 -24.80 -18.71 0.79
N GLN A 3 -24.60 -17.42 0.94
CA GLN A 3 -24.66 -16.53 -0.20
C GLN A 3 -23.54 -16.90 -1.17
N THR A 4 -23.90 -17.18 -2.40
CA THR A 4 -22.90 -17.43 -3.43
C THR A 4 -22.13 -16.16 -3.66
N PRO A 5 -20.80 -16.11 -3.42
CA PRO A 5 -20.05 -14.92 -3.74
C PRO A 5 -20.19 -14.61 -5.23
N LEU A 6 -20.19 -13.32 -5.55
CA LEU A 6 -20.13 -12.89 -6.94
C LEU A 6 -18.96 -13.61 -7.61
N PRO A 7 -19.11 -14.04 -8.86
CA PRO A 7 -18.01 -14.70 -9.55
C PRO A 7 -16.79 -13.78 -9.49
N SER A 8 -15.72 -14.27 -8.88
CA SER A 8 -14.50 -13.52 -8.84
C SER A 8 -13.98 -13.34 -10.26
N ASP A 9 -13.47 -12.14 -10.57
CA ASP A 9 -12.74 -11.90 -11.79
C ASP A 9 -11.66 -13.00 -11.91
N PRO A 10 -11.61 -13.75 -13.02
CA PRO A 10 -10.60 -14.80 -13.18
C PRO A 10 -9.17 -14.26 -13.12
N ASN A 11 -8.99 -12.95 -13.32
CA ASN A 11 -7.68 -12.30 -13.22
C ASN A 11 -7.38 -11.78 -11.80
N LYS A 12 -8.34 -11.85 -10.89
CA LYS A 12 -8.12 -11.42 -9.51
C LYS A 12 -7.33 -12.48 -8.75
N PRO A 13 -6.17 -12.14 -8.17
CA PRO A 13 -5.43 -13.12 -7.39
C PRO A 13 -6.19 -13.47 -6.11
N ARG A 14 -6.21 -14.76 -5.77
CA ARG A 14 -6.80 -15.23 -4.52
C ARG A 14 -5.88 -15.04 -3.33
N ASN A 15 -4.61 -14.74 -3.61
CA ASN A 15 -3.57 -14.47 -2.63
C ASN A 15 -2.54 -13.56 -3.28
N LEU A 16 -1.47 -13.25 -2.58
CA LEU A 16 -0.45 -12.31 -3.07
C LEU A 16 0.62 -12.97 -3.95
N SER A 17 0.51 -14.26 -4.28
CA SER A 17 1.56 -14.95 -5.04
C SER A 17 1.75 -14.39 -6.46
N GLY A 18 0.71 -13.83 -7.06
CA GLY A 18 0.78 -13.20 -8.37
C GLY A 18 1.06 -11.71 -8.35
N VAL A 19 1.36 -11.15 -7.17
CA VAL A 19 1.58 -9.71 -7.02
C VAL A 19 3.07 -9.46 -6.82
N GLN A 20 3.62 -8.52 -7.60
CA GLN A 20 5.01 -8.07 -7.47
C GLN A 20 5.05 -6.76 -6.71
N PHE A 21 6.10 -6.57 -5.91
CA PHE A 21 6.30 -5.36 -5.14
C PHE A 21 7.53 -4.64 -5.66
N ARG A 22 7.40 -3.37 -6.00
CA ARG A 22 8.48 -2.54 -6.53
C ARG A 22 8.65 -1.28 -5.74
N TYR A 23 9.91 -0.91 -5.52
CA TYR A 23 10.28 0.30 -4.84
C TYR A 23 10.71 1.37 -5.85
N PHE A 24 10.25 2.60 -5.63
CA PHE A 24 10.64 3.77 -6.42
C PHE A 24 11.30 4.78 -5.49
N PRO A 25 12.59 5.08 -5.70
CA PRO A 25 13.31 6.02 -4.84
C PRO A 25 12.83 7.45 -5.03
N SER A 26 13.02 8.27 -3.98
CA SER A 26 12.55 9.65 -3.97
C SER A 26 13.59 10.63 -4.50
N GLU A 27 14.04 10.46 -5.72
CA GLU A 27 15.11 11.32 -6.27
C GLU A 27 14.66 12.75 -6.52
N ARG A 28 13.39 12.98 -6.80
CA ARG A 28 12.86 14.32 -7.13
C ARG A 28 11.61 14.71 -6.38
N SER A 29 10.84 13.75 -5.90
CA SER A 29 9.53 14.02 -5.31
C SER A 29 9.55 14.24 -3.80
N GLY A 30 10.65 13.90 -3.13
CA GLY A 30 10.72 13.95 -1.68
C GLY A 30 9.96 12.84 -0.97
N VAL A 31 9.41 11.89 -1.71
CA VAL A 31 8.70 10.73 -1.15
C VAL A 31 9.26 9.44 -1.71
N HIS A 32 9.35 8.43 -0.85
CA HIS A 32 9.58 7.05 -1.29
C HIS A 32 8.24 6.41 -1.63
N GLU A 33 8.24 5.53 -2.61
CA GLU A 33 7.03 4.82 -3.01
C GLU A 33 7.30 3.33 -3.15
N MET A 34 6.41 2.53 -2.60
CA MET A 34 6.37 1.08 -2.81
C MET A 34 5.05 0.75 -3.50
N GLN A 35 5.11 0.02 -4.62
CA GLN A 35 3.92 -0.38 -5.36
C GLN A 35 3.75 -1.89 -5.33
N ALA A 36 2.49 -2.30 -5.25
CA ALA A 36 2.08 -3.68 -5.50
C ALA A 36 1.50 -3.73 -6.91
N ILE A 37 2.04 -4.61 -7.73
CA ILE A 37 1.68 -4.71 -9.15
C ILE A 37 1.20 -6.12 -9.44
N ALA A 38 -0.01 -6.22 -10.01
CA ALA A 38 -0.53 -7.47 -10.53
C ALA A 38 -0.15 -7.54 -12.01
N PRO A 39 0.92 -8.29 -12.38
CA PRO A 39 1.47 -8.23 -13.74
C PRO A 39 0.52 -8.82 -14.79
N GLU A 40 -0.36 -9.72 -14.40
CA GLU A 40 -1.31 -10.34 -15.31
C GLU A 40 -2.67 -9.63 -15.36
N ALA A 41 -2.90 -8.65 -14.49
CA ALA A 41 -4.18 -7.91 -14.50
C ALA A 41 -4.26 -6.99 -15.70
N PRO A 42 -5.45 -6.87 -16.33
CA PRO A 42 -5.62 -5.98 -17.48
C PRO A 42 -5.29 -4.53 -17.15
N ASN A 43 -4.59 -3.87 -18.06
CA ASN A 43 -4.27 -2.45 -17.95
C ASN A 43 -4.27 -1.83 -19.34
N LYS A 44 -5.30 -1.04 -19.63
CA LYS A 44 -5.48 -0.40 -20.92
C LYS A 44 -4.38 0.63 -21.23
N ASN A 45 -3.75 1.15 -20.20
CA ASN A 45 -2.72 2.18 -20.35
C ASN A 45 -1.31 1.60 -20.51
N SER A 46 -1.18 0.29 -20.41
CA SER A 46 0.08 -0.41 -20.57
C SER A 46 0.27 -0.84 -22.01
N SER A 47 1.50 -0.77 -22.52
CA SER A 47 1.82 -1.23 -23.88
C SER A 47 1.54 -2.72 -24.09
N SER A 48 1.68 -3.52 -23.04
CA SER A 48 1.39 -4.96 -23.07
C SER A 48 -0.09 -5.29 -22.83
N GLY A 49 -0.90 -4.32 -22.43
CA GLY A 49 -2.28 -4.53 -22.01
C GLY A 49 -2.42 -5.16 -20.62
N LYS A 50 -1.32 -5.38 -19.92
CA LYS A 50 -1.27 -6.01 -18.60
C LYS A 50 -0.41 -5.21 -17.63
N GLY A 51 -0.50 -5.54 -16.34
CA GLY A 51 0.32 -4.92 -15.32
C GLY A 51 -0.37 -3.74 -14.65
N GLN A 52 -1.25 -4.04 -13.70
CA GLN A 52 -2.01 -3.02 -12.98
C GLN A 52 -1.40 -2.78 -11.61
N VAL A 53 -1.24 -1.49 -11.24
CA VAL A 53 -0.88 -1.13 -9.87
C VAL A 53 -2.11 -1.34 -8.99
N VAL A 54 -2.01 -2.25 -8.04
CA VAL A 54 -3.13 -2.64 -7.19
C VAL A 54 -2.98 -2.16 -5.75
N GLY A 55 -1.84 -1.58 -5.43
CA GLY A 55 -1.60 -0.97 -4.12
C GLY A 55 -0.42 -0.03 -4.17
N THR A 56 -0.43 0.96 -3.29
CA THR A 56 0.64 1.95 -3.21
C THR A 56 0.83 2.38 -1.76
N LEU A 57 2.09 2.52 -1.36
CA LEU A 57 2.48 3.13 -0.09
C LEU A 57 3.50 4.21 -0.39
N GLN A 58 3.21 5.44 0.05
CA GLN A 58 4.14 6.56 -0.07
C GLN A 58 4.47 7.11 1.31
N TRP A 59 5.74 7.44 1.52
CA TRP A 59 6.17 8.04 2.78
C TRP A 59 7.25 9.09 2.52
N ASP A 60 7.28 10.12 3.37
CA ASP A 60 8.22 11.21 3.25
C ASP A 60 9.66 10.71 3.42
N SER A 61 10.57 11.16 2.55
CA SER A 61 11.95 10.71 2.56
C SER A 61 12.75 11.22 3.77
N LYS A 62 12.30 12.28 4.42
CA LYS A 62 12.97 12.88 5.59
C LYS A 62 12.33 12.45 6.90
N SER A 63 11.02 12.64 7.04
CA SER A 63 10.29 12.33 8.26
C SER A 63 9.85 10.87 8.35
N GLY A 64 9.65 10.22 7.22
CA GLY A 64 9.07 8.89 7.15
C GLY A 64 7.54 8.89 7.19
N ASP A 65 6.90 10.04 7.39
CA ASP A 65 5.44 10.09 7.51
C ASP A 65 4.77 9.49 6.29
N VAL A 66 3.90 8.52 6.54
CA VAL A 66 3.07 7.93 5.48
C VAL A 66 2.07 8.98 5.03
N ASN A 67 2.15 9.38 3.77
CA ASN A 67 1.24 10.36 3.20
C ASN A 67 0.21 9.75 2.25
N TRP A 68 0.39 8.47 1.90
CA TRP A 68 -0.54 7.77 1.03
C TRP A 68 -0.41 6.28 1.23
N VAL A 69 -1.53 5.62 1.46
CA VAL A 69 -1.61 4.15 1.43
C VAL A 69 -2.94 3.78 0.78
N ARG A 70 -2.87 2.89 -0.21
CA ARG A 70 -4.04 2.51 -0.98
C ARG A 70 -3.92 1.06 -1.44
N ALA A 71 -5.05 0.36 -1.42
CA ALA A 71 -5.21 -0.91 -2.11
C ALA A 71 -6.48 -0.82 -2.95
N GLN A 72 -6.44 -1.32 -4.18
CA GLN A 72 -7.62 -1.36 -5.03
C GLN A 72 -8.71 -2.19 -4.37
N HIS A 73 -9.96 -1.78 -4.61
CA HIS A 73 -11.14 -2.40 -3.99
C HIS A 73 -11.15 -3.92 -4.16
N ASP A 74 -10.88 -4.41 -5.38
CA ASP A 74 -10.92 -5.84 -5.68
C ASP A 74 -9.79 -6.64 -5.03
N TYR A 75 -8.77 -5.94 -4.53
CA TYR A 75 -7.60 -6.55 -3.89
C TYR A 75 -7.57 -6.33 -2.38
N ARG A 76 -8.60 -5.69 -1.83
CA ARG A 76 -8.73 -5.51 -0.38
C ARG A 76 -8.95 -6.85 0.29
N GLY A 77 -8.47 -6.99 1.51
CA GLY A 77 -8.57 -8.24 2.25
C GLY A 77 -7.47 -9.24 1.96
N LEU A 78 -6.60 -8.97 0.98
CA LEU A 78 -5.45 -9.81 0.67
C LEU A 78 -4.17 -9.40 1.42
N GLY A 79 -4.24 -8.35 2.22
CA GLY A 79 -3.09 -7.89 2.99
C GLY A 79 -2.08 -7.08 2.19
N ILE A 80 -2.49 -6.45 1.08
CA ILE A 80 -1.59 -5.67 0.24
C ILE A 80 -0.97 -4.51 1.01
N ALA A 81 -1.78 -3.70 1.70
CA ALA A 81 -1.27 -2.57 2.46
C ALA A 81 -0.31 -3.01 3.56
N THR A 82 -0.65 -4.09 4.27
CA THR A 82 0.21 -4.68 5.30
C THR A 82 1.53 -5.17 4.71
N THR A 83 1.49 -5.84 3.56
CA THR A 83 2.69 -6.33 2.89
C THR A 83 3.56 -5.18 2.39
N LEU A 84 2.96 -4.13 1.84
CA LEU A 84 3.69 -2.93 1.45
C LEU A 84 4.44 -2.32 2.64
N TRP A 85 3.78 -2.22 3.78
CA TRP A 85 4.38 -1.73 5.03
C TRP A 85 5.56 -2.61 5.45
N GLU A 86 5.38 -3.92 5.49
CA GLU A 86 6.42 -4.86 5.88
C GLU A 86 7.62 -4.79 4.95
N LYS A 87 7.39 -4.75 3.63
CA LYS A 87 8.47 -4.66 2.65
C LYS A 87 9.20 -3.31 2.70
N ALA A 88 8.50 -2.23 2.96
CA ALA A 88 9.12 -0.91 3.12
C ALA A 88 10.03 -0.88 4.36
N ASN A 89 9.59 -1.47 5.47
CA ASN A 89 10.40 -1.57 6.68
C ASN A 89 11.62 -2.46 6.47
N LYS A 90 11.46 -3.58 5.76
CA LYS A 90 12.59 -4.46 5.42
C LYS A 90 13.59 -3.75 4.53
N LEU A 91 13.13 -3.03 3.54
CA LEU A 91 14.01 -2.27 2.65
C LEU A 91 14.79 -1.21 3.43
N SER A 92 14.14 -0.52 4.36
CA SER A 92 14.81 0.44 5.24
C SER A 92 15.92 -0.23 6.06
N ALA A 93 15.63 -1.39 6.65
CA ALA A 93 16.62 -2.13 7.42
C ALA A 93 17.80 -2.57 6.56
N ASP A 94 17.54 -2.97 5.32
CA ASP A 94 18.57 -3.48 4.41
C ASP A 94 19.41 -2.38 3.76
N THR A 95 18.84 -1.20 3.52
CA THR A 95 19.48 -0.15 2.71
C THR A 95 19.75 1.14 3.46
N GLY A 96 19.18 1.33 4.64
CA GLY A 96 19.36 2.54 5.43
C GLY A 96 18.46 3.72 5.03
N ILE A 97 17.54 3.55 4.09
CA ILE A 97 16.57 4.61 3.78
C ILE A 97 15.63 4.80 4.96
N LYS A 98 14.98 5.96 5.02
CA LYS A 98 14.03 6.25 6.09
C LYS A 98 12.86 5.25 6.04
N ALA A 99 12.54 4.64 7.17
CA ALA A 99 11.40 3.74 7.27
C ALA A 99 10.09 4.53 7.30
N PRO A 100 8.98 3.95 6.81
CA PRO A 100 7.68 4.59 6.96
C PRO A 100 7.26 4.66 8.43
N VAL A 101 6.64 5.77 8.80
CA VAL A 101 6.10 6.02 10.14
C VAL A 101 4.64 6.41 9.99
N HIS A 102 3.79 5.89 10.86
CA HIS A 102 2.37 6.23 10.81
C HIS A 102 2.17 7.72 10.99
N SER A 103 1.39 8.32 10.09
CA SER A 103 1.03 9.72 10.20
C SER A 103 0.06 9.95 11.35
N LYS A 104 0.13 11.10 11.99
CA LYS A 104 -0.91 11.52 12.94
C LYS A 104 -2.21 11.96 12.27
N HIS A 105 -2.16 12.24 10.97
CA HIS A 105 -3.33 12.64 10.16
C HIS A 105 -3.89 11.42 9.44
N ARG A 106 -4.59 10.56 10.17
CA ARG A 106 -5.12 9.31 9.63
C ARG A 106 -6.63 9.40 9.46
N THR A 107 -7.14 8.81 8.36
CA THR A 107 -8.56 8.52 8.22
C THR A 107 -8.95 7.39 9.17
N ASP A 108 -10.25 7.13 9.32
CA ASP A 108 -10.71 6.01 10.16
C ASP A 108 -10.17 4.67 9.65
N ALA A 109 -10.16 4.47 8.34
CA ALA A 109 -9.58 3.27 7.75
C ALA A 109 -8.07 3.20 7.99
N GLY A 110 -7.35 4.32 7.87
CA GLY A 110 -5.93 4.40 8.17
C GLY A 110 -5.62 4.14 9.63
N GLU A 111 -6.46 4.61 10.56
CA GLU A 111 -6.34 4.34 11.98
C GLU A 111 -6.44 2.84 12.26
N ALA A 112 -7.47 2.19 11.72
CA ALA A 112 -7.66 0.76 11.90
C ALA A 112 -6.48 -0.05 11.34
N TRP A 113 -6.00 0.33 10.16
CA TRP A 113 -4.84 -0.31 9.55
C TRP A 113 -3.57 -0.12 10.38
N ALA A 114 -3.33 1.10 10.90
CA ALA A 114 -2.16 1.39 11.72
C ALA A 114 -2.12 0.48 12.95
N HIS A 115 -3.25 0.31 13.62
CA HIS A 115 -3.33 -0.61 14.75
C HIS A 115 -3.15 -2.07 14.36
N LYS A 116 -3.61 -2.44 13.17
CA LYS A 116 -3.45 -3.81 12.67
C LYS A 116 -2.00 -4.15 12.39
N VAL A 117 -1.25 -3.26 11.75
CA VAL A 117 0.15 -3.52 11.39
C VAL A 117 1.12 -3.22 12.53
N GLY A 118 0.72 -2.41 13.49
CA GLY A 118 1.53 -2.10 14.67
C GLY A 118 2.63 -1.08 14.39
N GLY A 119 3.63 -1.07 15.24
CA GLY A 119 4.69 -0.07 15.22
C GLY A 119 4.35 1.10 16.13
N THR A 120 5.14 2.18 16.05
CA THR A 120 4.86 3.39 16.80
C THR A 120 3.70 4.13 16.16
N ILE A 121 2.61 4.29 16.90
CA ILE A 121 1.39 4.94 16.41
C ILE A 121 1.24 6.27 17.13
N PRO A 122 1.51 7.42 16.46
CA PRO A 122 1.34 8.71 17.09
C PRO A 122 -0.14 8.99 17.37
N LYS A 123 -0.40 9.80 18.39
CA LYS A 123 -1.76 10.23 18.70
C LYS A 123 -2.37 10.89 17.46
N ARG A 124 -3.58 10.44 17.12
CA ARG A 124 -4.29 10.96 15.95
C ARG A 124 -4.67 12.42 16.18
N SER A 125 -4.28 13.29 15.25
CA SER A 125 -4.72 14.68 15.27
C SER A 125 -6.17 14.77 14.83
N PRO A 126 -6.99 15.58 15.50
CA PRO A 126 -8.31 15.86 14.98
C PRO A 126 -8.20 16.57 13.63
N PHE A 127 -9.13 16.26 12.71
CA PHE A 127 -9.22 17.01 11.47
C PHE A 127 -9.69 18.43 11.83
N GLU A 128 -8.81 19.39 11.60
CA GLU A 128 -9.19 20.79 11.72
C GLU A 128 -9.90 21.20 10.43
N LEU A 129 -11.16 21.50 10.55
CA LEU A 129 -11.88 22.12 9.47
C LEU A 129 -11.41 23.58 9.37
N PRO A 130 -11.06 24.04 8.14
CA PRO A 130 -10.65 25.43 7.97
C PRO A 130 -11.78 26.40 8.28
#